data_8e22de426653b59128cf0ea35b2e5f01
#
_entry.id   8e22de426653b59128cf0ea35b2e5f01
#
_cell.length_a   1.000
_cell.length_b   1.000
_cell.length_c   1.000
_cell.angle_alpha   90.00
_cell.angle_beta   90.00
_cell.angle_gamma   90.00
#
_symmetry.space_group_name_H-M   'P 1'
#
loop_
_entity.id
_entity.type
_entity.pdbx_description
1 polymer ?
#
loop_
_entity_poly.entity_id
_entity_poly.type
_entity_poly.pdbx_seq_one_letter_code
_entity_poly.pdbx_strand_id
1 'polypeptide(L)'
;ISILIDQPFNVGDWIIVDGVEGEVINIGLRTTLIRTSADTMITVPNSNMVNSPVENFSKRRFRRITPKFELEEDSDPAALRKFCDILLKAVNDDARSIKEEDSWVRVQTFGTAMVLVAGNFYCVSSASTQRELNEDILMMARETAEKLDLIFFEPRLRSSR
;
A
#
# COMPACT_ATOMS: atom_id res chain seq x y z
N ILE A 1 30.40 17.43 -12.49
CA ILE A 1 30.16 17.11 -13.92
C ILE A 1 29.50 15.76 -14.11
N SER A 2 29.69 14.80 -13.21
CA SER A 2 29.04 13.46 -13.30
C SER A 2 27.54 13.44 -12.93
N ILE A 3 26.99 14.49 -12.33
CA ILE A 3 25.60 14.57 -11.90
C ILE A 3 24.62 14.65 -13.08
N LEU A 4 25.06 15.14 -14.24
CA LEU A 4 24.22 15.29 -15.43
C LEU A 4 24.03 13.99 -16.22
N ILE A 5 24.79 12.94 -15.93
CA ILE A 5 24.82 11.71 -16.73
C ILE A 5 23.92 10.63 -16.14
N ASP A 6 23.72 10.61 -14.81
CA ASP A 6 22.91 9.61 -14.10
C ASP A 6 21.82 10.28 -13.24
N GLN A 7 20.87 10.97 -13.89
CA GLN A 7 19.73 11.47 -13.15
C GLN A 7 18.69 10.38 -12.92
N PRO A 8 18.50 9.92 -11.66
CA PRO A 8 17.50 8.91 -11.35
C PRO A 8 16.07 9.46 -11.36
N PHE A 9 15.90 10.75 -11.60
CA PHE A 9 14.62 11.44 -11.66
C PHE A 9 14.68 12.66 -12.57
N ASN A 10 13.51 13.11 -13.01
CA ASN A 10 13.33 14.30 -13.85
C ASN A 10 12.34 15.26 -13.21
N VAL A 11 12.31 16.50 -13.71
CA VAL A 11 11.25 17.46 -13.34
C VAL A 11 9.88 16.85 -13.64
N GLY A 12 8.97 16.93 -12.69
CA GLY A 12 7.65 16.30 -12.75
C GLY A 12 7.56 14.93 -12.07
N ASP A 13 8.68 14.30 -11.77
CA ASP A 13 8.69 13.02 -11.06
C ASP A 13 8.35 13.19 -9.58
N TRP A 14 7.67 12.20 -9.02
CA TRP A 14 7.40 12.10 -7.59
C TRP A 14 8.45 11.22 -6.92
N ILE A 15 9.21 11.79 -6.01
CA ILE A 15 10.36 11.12 -5.36
C ILE A 15 10.29 11.20 -3.84
N ILE A 16 11.02 10.27 -3.19
CA ILE A 16 11.39 10.38 -1.77
C ILE A 16 12.91 10.38 -1.67
N VAL A 17 13.45 11.35 -0.95
CA VAL A 17 14.86 11.43 -0.59
C VAL A 17 15.00 12.04 0.81
N ASP A 18 15.79 11.42 1.69
CA ASP A 18 16.01 11.88 3.07
C ASP A 18 14.71 12.18 3.84
N GLY A 19 13.68 11.36 3.66
CA GLY A 19 12.37 11.56 4.29
C GLY A 19 11.53 12.67 3.67
N VAL A 20 12.03 13.35 2.64
CA VAL A 20 11.30 14.38 1.88
C VAL A 20 10.61 13.72 0.69
N GLU A 21 9.28 13.87 0.62
CA GLU A 21 8.47 13.31 -0.46
C GLU A 21 7.74 14.41 -1.23
N GLY A 22 7.78 14.36 -2.55
CA GLY A 22 7.05 15.29 -3.38
C GLY A 22 7.43 15.25 -4.85
N GLU A 23 6.83 16.18 -5.59
CA GLU A 23 7.09 16.38 -7.01
C GLU A 23 8.31 17.27 -7.22
N VAL A 24 9.19 16.83 -8.10
CA VAL A 24 10.37 17.63 -8.52
C VAL A 24 9.89 18.77 -9.40
N ILE A 25 10.03 20.00 -8.92
CA ILE A 25 9.60 21.21 -9.64
C ILE A 25 10.74 21.79 -10.46
N ASN A 26 11.95 21.82 -9.90
CA ASN A 26 13.12 22.35 -10.56
C ASN A 26 14.39 21.68 -10.04
N ILE A 27 15.31 21.40 -10.94
CA ILE A 27 16.64 20.89 -10.63
C ILE A 27 17.64 21.99 -10.97
N GLY A 28 18.14 22.65 -9.93
CA GLY A 28 19.15 23.70 -10.07
C GLY A 28 20.57 23.17 -10.02
N LEU A 29 21.54 24.07 -10.05
CA LEU A 29 22.96 23.72 -9.98
C LEU A 29 23.39 23.18 -8.60
N ARG A 30 22.78 23.67 -7.52
CA ARG A 30 23.12 23.28 -6.15
C ARG A 30 21.97 22.66 -5.38
N THR A 31 20.76 22.99 -5.75
CA THR A 31 19.57 22.58 -5.02
C THR A 31 18.48 22.08 -5.98
N THR A 32 17.68 21.17 -5.46
CA THR A 32 16.49 20.67 -6.13
C THR A 32 15.27 21.12 -5.33
N LEU A 33 14.27 21.62 -6.03
CA LEU A 33 13.03 22.14 -5.44
C LEU A 33 11.94 21.09 -5.54
N ILE A 34 11.33 20.74 -4.40
CA ILE A 34 10.30 19.71 -4.30
C ILE A 34 9.03 20.33 -3.73
N ARG A 35 7.89 20.08 -4.38
CA ARG A 35 6.56 20.44 -3.88
C ARG A 35 5.92 19.23 -3.23
N THR A 36 5.58 19.34 -1.96
CA THR A 36 4.95 18.25 -1.19
C THR A 36 3.44 18.17 -1.47
N SER A 37 2.81 17.10 -1.01
CA SER A 37 1.35 16.93 -1.09
C SER A 37 0.57 17.95 -0.26
N ALA A 38 1.21 18.60 0.72
CA ALA A 38 0.65 19.71 1.49
C ALA A 38 0.79 21.06 0.77
N ASP A 39 1.24 21.06 -0.49
CA ASP A 39 1.50 22.23 -1.31
C ASP A 39 2.62 23.14 -0.75
N THR A 40 3.52 22.58 0.02
CA THR A 40 4.71 23.27 0.51
C THR A 40 5.91 23.01 -0.39
N MET A 41 6.86 23.94 -0.38
CA MET A 41 8.09 23.81 -1.15
C MET A 41 9.26 23.46 -0.23
N ILE A 42 10.00 22.42 -0.58
CA ILE A 42 11.21 22.01 0.12
C ILE A 42 12.39 22.12 -0.82
N THR A 43 13.45 22.77 -0.38
CA THR A 43 14.72 22.87 -1.09
C THR A 43 15.67 21.82 -0.53
N VAL A 44 16.10 20.89 -1.38
CA VAL A 44 17.04 19.82 -1.01
C VAL A 44 18.37 20.06 -1.71
N PRO A 45 19.49 20.09 -0.96
CA PRO A 45 20.81 20.17 -1.59
C PRO A 45 21.07 19.00 -2.53
N ASN A 46 21.63 19.26 -3.70
CA ASN A 46 21.94 18.20 -4.68
C ASN A 46 22.95 17.17 -4.15
N SER A 47 23.79 17.55 -3.19
CA SER A 47 24.68 16.63 -2.51
C SER A 47 23.92 15.52 -1.76
N ASN A 48 22.77 15.83 -1.20
CA ASN A 48 21.91 14.82 -0.55
C ASN A 48 21.32 13.85 -1.59
N MET A 49 21.02 14.33 -2.78
CA MET A 49 20.52 13.50 -3.89
C MET A 49 21.54 12.48 -4.37
N VAL A 50 22.83 12.80 -4.27
CA VAL A 50 23.94 11.92 -4.68
C VAL A 50 24.28 10.92 -3.59
N ASN A 51 24.21 11.33 -2.32
CA ASN A 51 24.68 10.54 -1.18
C ASN A 51 23.59 9.70 -0.52
N SER A 52 22.33 9.92 -0.84
CA SER A 52 21.18 9.21 -0.25
C SER A 52 20.42 8.44 -1.30
N PRO A 53 19.79 7.31 -0.92
CA PRO A 53 18.87 6.62 -1.81
C PRO A 53 17.72 7.53 -2.24
N VAL A 54 17.40 7.51 -3.53
CA VAL A 54 16.27 8.22 -4.11
C VAL A 54 15.25 7.20 -4.61
N GLU A 55 14.05 7.21 -4.05
CA GLU A 55 12.95 6.37 -4.53
C GLU A 55 12.08 7.19 -5.47
N ASN A 56 11.90 6.71 -6.70
CA ASN A 56 11.14 7.39 -7.75
C ASN A 56 9.83 6.65 -8.02
N PHE A 57 8.73 7.18 -7.51
CA PHE A 57 7.40 6.59 -7.67
C PHE A 57 6.82 6.75 -9.07
N SER A 58 7.26 7.74 -9.83
CA SER A 58 6.78 7.95 -11.20
C SER A 58 7.26 6.89 -12.18
N LYS A 59 8.28 6.13 -11.81
CA LYS A 59 8.80 5.01 -12.61
C LYS A 59 8.19 3.66 -12.28
N ARG A 60 7.27 3.59 -11.30
CA ARG A 60 6.60 2.32 -10.98
C ARG A 60 5.66 1.90 -12.11
N ARG A 61 5.66 0.61 -12.39
CA ARG A 61 4.79 0.03 -13.42
C ARG A 61 3.42 -0.36 -12.87
N PHE A 62 3.38 -0.69 -11.60
CA PHE A 62 2.19 -1.17 -10.89
C PHE A 62 2.09 -0.49 -9.53
N ARG A 63 0.88 -0.47 -8.97
CA ARG A 63 0.66 -0.10 -7.58
C ARG A 63 0.25 -1.33 -6.79
N ARG A 64 0.86 -1.48 -5.62
CA ARG A 64 0.62 -2.57 -4.71
C ARG A 64 -0.45 -2.21 -3.69
N ILE A 65 -1.35 -3.16 -3.41
CA ILE A 65 -2.37 -3.05 -2.38
C ILE A 65 -2.16 -4.18 -1.40
N THR A 66 -1.97 -3.85 -0.13
CA THR A 66 -1.67 -4.82 0.94
C THR A 66 -2.71 -4.71 2.06
N PRO A 67 -3.94 -5.20 1.85
CA PRO A 67 -4.97 -5.11 2.87
C PRO A 67 -4.65 -6.03 4.06
N LYS A 68 -5.02 -5.60 5.25
CA LYS A 68 -4.91 -6.38 6.48
C LYS A 68 -6.23 -6.37 7.21
N PHE A 69 -6.63 -7.54 7.70
CA PHE A 69 -7.87 -7.72 8.43
C PHE A 69 -7.59 -8.40 9.76
N GLU A 70 -8.08 -7.79 10.83
CA GLU A 70 -8.01 -8.35 12.16
C GLU A 70 -9.37 -8.97 12.50
N LEU A 71 -9.40 -10.28 12.71
CA LEU A 71 -10.58 -11.04 13.04
C LEU A 71 -10.48 -11.55 14.49
N GLU A 72 -11.63 -11.91 15.09
CA GLU A 72 -11.66 -12.43 16.43
C GLU A 72 -10.84 -13.73 16.55
N GLU A 73 -10.22 -13.95 17.73
CA GLU A 73 -9.32 -15.08 17.97
C GLU A 73 -10.00 -16.45 17.87
N ASP A 74 -11.30 -16.51 18.13
CA ASP A 74 -12.12 -17.73 18.10
C ASP A 74 -12.72 -18.03 16.73
N SER A 75 -12.24 -17.33 15.68
CA SER A 75 -12.70 -17.57 14.30
C SER A 75 -12.48 -19.03 13.89
N ASP A 76 -13.50 -19.63 13.30
CA ASP A 76 -13.41 -21.02 12.81
C ASP A 76 -12.35 -21.15 11.71
N PRO A 77 -11.39 -22.09 11.80
CA PRO A 77 -10.37 -22.28 10.78
C PRO A 77 -10.89 -22.52 9.37
N ALA A 78 -11.97 -23.28 9.24
CA ALA A 78 -12.57 -23.53 7.92
C ALA A 78 -13.18 -22.26 7.34
N ALA A 79 -13.81 -21.42 8.17
CA ALA A 79 -14.32 -20.13 7.75
C ALA A 79 -13.21 -19.16 7.35
N LEU A 80 -12.09 -19.15 8.07
CA LEU A 80 -10.91 -18.36 7.72
C LEU A 80 -10.36 -18.75 6.35
N ARG A 81 -10.25 -20.05 6.05
CA ARG A 81 -9.79 -20.51 4.73
C ARG A 81 -10.74 -20.10 3.63
N LYS A 82 -12.05 -20.24 3.84
CA LYS A 82 -13.07 -19.80 2.88
C LYS A 82 -13.02 -18.29 2.67
N PHE A 83 -12.84 -17.51 3.72
CA PHE A 83 -12.68 -16.06 3.62
C PHE A 83 -11.51 -15.68 2.70
N CYS A 84 -10.35 -16.29 2.91
CA CYS A 84 -9.18 -16.05 2.06
C CYS A 84 -9.44 -16.43 0.60
N ASP A 85 -10.02 -17.60 0.35
CA ASP A 85 -10.27 -18.10 -1.01
C ASP A 85 -11.32 -17.25 -1.74
N ILE A 86 -12.41 -16.91 -1.07
CA ILE A 86 -13.49 -16.10 -1.65
C ILE A 86 -12.99 -14.69 -1.96
N LEU A 87 -12.28 -14.08 -1.03
CA LEU A 87 -11.76 -12.73 -1.23
C LEU A 87 -10.74 -12.69 -2.36
N LEU A 88 -9.82 -13.64 -2.41
CA LEU A 88 -8.83 -13.73 -3.48
C LEU A 88 -9.50 -13.85 -4.84
N LYS A 89 -10.48 -14.75 -4.96
CA LYS A 89 -11.23 -14.93 -6.20
C LYS A 89 -12.00 -13.67 -6.61
N ALA A 90 -12.70 -13.06 -5.67
CA ALA A 90 -13.48 -11.85 -5.93
C ALA A 90 -12.62 -10.70 -6.44
N VAL A 91 -11.43 -10.52 -5.87
CA VAL A 91 -10.50 -9.46 -6.31
C VAL A 91 -9.88 -9.80 -7.65
N ASN A 92 -9.49 -11.06 -7.88
CA ASN A 92 -8.91 -11.47 -9.16
C ASN A 92 -9.93 -11.40 -10.31
N ASP A 93 -11.21 -11.57 -10.03
CA ASP A 93 -12.29 -11.40 -11.01
C ASP A 93 -12.56 -9.91 -11.36
N ASP A 94 -12.05 -8.97 -10.56
CA ASP A 94 -12.16 -7.54 -10.83
C ASP A 94 -11.17 -7.13 -11.92
N ALA A 95 -11.67 -6.45 -12.96
CA ALA A 95 -10.86 -6.04 -14.10
C ALA A 95 -9.70 -5.09 -13.76
N ARG A 96 -9.78 -4.40 -12.63
CA ARG A 96 -8.71 -3.49 -12.15
C ARG A 96 -7.55 -4.23 -11.52
N SER A 97 -7.77 -5.44 -11.03
CA SER A 97 -6.73 -6.30 -10.46
C SER A 97 -5.89 -6.92 -11.57
N ILE A 98 -4.58 -6.80 -11.45
CA ILE A 98 -3.61 -7.35 -12.39
C ILE A 98 -2.61 -8.24 -11.64
N LYS A 99 -1.78 -8.98 -12.37
CA LYS A 99 -0.78 -9.87 -11.79
C LYS A 99 -1.39 -10.92 -10.84
N GLU A 100 -2.38 -11.64 -11.34
CA GLU A 100 -3.09 -12.67 -10.57
C GLU A 100 -2.13 -13.70 -9.93
N GLU A 101 -1.07 -14.05 -10.64
CA GLU A 101 -0.04 -15.00 -10.18
C GLU A 101 0.73 -14.54 -8.95
N ASP A 102 0.80 -13.23 -8.72
CA ASP A 102 1.47 -12.64 -7.55
C ASP A 102 0.48 -12.22 -6.44
N SER A 103 -0.80 -12.45 -6.67
CA SER A 103 -1.87 -12.07 -5.73
C SER A 103 -2.14 -13.20 -4.75
N TRP A 104 -2.36 -12.84 -3.50
CA TRP A 104 -2.69 -13.81 -2.45
C TRP A 104 -3.46 -13.16 -1.30
N VAL A 105 -4.23 -13.99 -0.59
CA VAL A 105 -4.86 -13.66 0.69
C VAL A 105 -4.60 -14.84 1.64
N ARG A 106 -3.99 -14.59 2.78
CA ARG A 106 -3.63 -15.65 3.72
C ARG A 106 -3.74 -15.20 5.17
N VAL A 107 -4.01 -16.15 6.04
CA VAL A 107 -3.82 -15.96 7.48
C VAL A 107 -2.33 -15.77 7.71
N GLN A 108 -1.95 -14.63 8.27
CA GLN A 108 -0.55 -14.27 8.47
C GLN A 108 -0.04 -14.67 9.84
N THR A 109 -0.84 -14.42 10.88
CA THR A 109 -0.48 -14.75 12.25
C THR A 109 -1.69 -14.79 13.17
N PHE A 110 -1.55 -15.53 14.26
CA PHE A 110 -2.43 -15.46 15.39
C PHE A 110 -1.78 -14.54 16.43
N GLY A 111 -2.31 -13.33 16.56
CA GLY A 111 -1.82 -12.36 17.53
C GLY A 111 -2.50 -12.53 18.89
N THR A 112 -2.23 -11.60 19.80
CA THR A 112 -2.90 -11.54 21.09
C THR A 112 -4.36 -11.15 20.89
N ALA A 113 -5.26 -12.09 21.14
CA ALA A 113 -6.71 -11.92 21.02
C ALA A 113 -7.24 -11.68 19.59
N MET A 114 -6.44 -11.89 18.54
CA MET A 114 -6.90 -11.69 17.18
C MET A 114 -6.19 -12.60 16.17
N VAL A 115 -6.83 -12.78 15.01
CA VAL A 115 -6.24 -13.43 13.84
C VAL A 115 -5.99 -12.36 12.80
N LEU A 116 -4.76 -12.25 12.31
CA LEU A 116 -4.39 -11.33 11.24
C LEU A 116 -4.43 -12.06 9.89
N VAL A 117 -5.26 -11.56 8.99
CA VAL A 117 -5.31 -11.97 7.58
C VAL A 117 -4.73 -10.85 6.74
N ALA A 118 -3.79 -11.18 5.89
CA ALA A 118 -3.16 -10.23 4.98
C ALA A 118 -3.38 -10.62 3.54
N GLY A 119 -3.38 -9.63 2.66
CA GLY A 119 -3.47 -9.81 1.23
C GLY A 119 -2.40 -9.05 0.48
N ASN A 120 -2.23 -9.39 -0.78
CA ASN A 120 -1.35 -8.71 -1.71
C ASN A 120 -1.98 -8.70 -3.09
N PHE A 121 -2.20 -7.51 -3.62
CA PHE A 121 -2.80 -7.31 -4.94
C PHE A 121 -2.06 -6.21 -5.68
N TYR A 122 -2.25 -6.16 -6.97
CA TYR A 122 -1.67 -5.13 -7.82
C TYR A 122 -2.73 -4.52 -8.73
N CYS A 123 -2.59 -3.24 -9.03
CA CYS A 123 -3.37 -2.55 -10.05
C CYS A 123 -2.46 -1.69 -10.92
N VAL A 124 -3.01 -1.15 -12.00
CA VAL A 124 -2.28 -0.20 -12.84
C VAL A 124 -1.77 1.00 -12.04
N SER A 125 -0.74 1.66 -12.52
CA SER A 125 -0.11 2.80 -11.81
C SER A 125 -0.99 4.06 -11.87
N SER A 126 -2.14 3.99 -11.23
CA SER A 126 -3.11 5.09 -11.08
C SER A 126 -3.51 5.21 -9.61
N ALA A 127 -3.32 6.40 -9.04
CA ALA A 127 -3.65 6.65 -7.64
C ALA A 127 -5.15 6.52 -7.36
N SER A 128 -6.01 7.00 -8.28
CA SER A 128 -7.46 6.86 -8.14
C SER A 128 -7.90 5.41 -8.19
N THR A 129 -7.40 4.64 -9.15
CA THR A 129 -7.70 3.22 -9.28
C THR A 129 -7.27 2.45 -8.03
N GLN A 130 -6.09 2.74 -7.50
CA GLN A 130 -5.60 2.10 -6.27
C GLN A 130 -6.53 2.37 -5.09
N ARG A 131 -6.95 3.63 -4.89
CA ARG A 131 -7.85 3.99 -3.79
C ARG A 131 -9.21 3.33 -3.93
N GLU A 132 -9.79 3.37 -5.13
CA GLU A 132 -11.10 2.77 -5.40
C GLU A 132 -11.07 1.25 -5.23
N LEU A 133 -10.07 0.59 -5.80
CA LEU A 133 -9.93 -0.86 -5.66
C LEU A 133 -9.66 -1.26 -4.21
N ASN A 134 -8.82 -0.50 -3.48
CA ASN A 134 -8.58 -0.77 -2.06
C ASN A 134 -9.86 -0.66 -1.23
N GLU A 135 -10.68 0.36 -1.46
CA GLU A 135 -11.97 0.51 -0.79
C GLU A 135 -12.89 -0.67 -1.10
N ASP A 136 -13.00 -1.06 -2.37
CA ASP A 136 -13.84 -2.17 -2.78
C ASP A 136 -13.37 -3.51 -2.21
N ILE A 137 -12.05 -3.71 -2.10
CA ILE A 137 -11.48 -4.90 -1.43
C ILE A 137 -11.90 -4.93 0.04
N LEU A 138 -11.84 -3.80 0.74
CA LEU A 138 -12.29 -3.72 2.14
C LEU A 138 -13.79 -4.03 2.26
N MET A 139 -14.60 -3.54 1.34
CA MET A 139 -16.04 -3.83 1.32
C MET A 139 -16.34 -5.29 0.99
N MET A 140 -15.65 -5.87 0.01
CA MET A 140 -15.74 -7.30 -0.31
C MET A 140 -15.37 -8.18 0.89
N ALA A 141 -14.32 -7.79 1.63
CA ALA A 141 -13.89 -8.51 2.82
C ALA A 141 -14.95 -8.47 3.90
N ARG A 142 -15.56 -7.32 4.13
CA ARG A 142 -16.62 -7.19 5.13
C ARG A 142 -17.85 -8.02 4.77
N GLU A 143 -18.29 -7.96 3.52
CA GLU A 143 -19.42 -8.77 3.04
C GLU A 143 -19.12 -10.27 3.14
N THR A 144 -17.93 -10.69 2.80
CA THR A 144 -17.49 -12.09 2.90
C THR A 144 -17.46 -12.55 4.35
N ALA A 145 -16.93 -11.74 5.26
CA ALA A 145 -16.89 -12.04 6.67
C ALA A 145 -18.30 -12.21 7.25
N GLU A 146 -19.24 -11.34 6.90
CA GLU A 146 -20.63 -11.43 7.32
C GLU A 146 -21.28 -12.73 6.87
N LYS A 147 -21.05 -13.15 5.61
CA LYS A 147 -21.57 -14.41 5.06
C LYS A 147 -21.02 -15.66 5.77
N LEU A 148 -19.81 -15.57 6.31
CA LEU A 148 -19.11 -16.65 6.98
C LEU A 148 -19.22 -16.60 8.52
N ASP A 149 -20.01 -15.68 9.04
CA ASP A 149 -20.13 -15.41 10.49
C ASP A 149 -18.80 -15.11 11.17
N LEU A 150 -17.88 -14.49 10.43
CA LEU A 150 -16.62 -13.98 10.98
C LEU A 150 -16.82 -12.57 11.51
N ILE A 151 -16.21 -12.30 12.67
CA ILE A 151 -16.36 -11.04 13.38
C ILE A 151 -15.01 -10.33 13.38
N PHE A 152 -15.00 -9.05 12.99
CA PHE A 152 -13.81 -8.23 13.09
C PHE A 152 -13.47 -7.97 14.55
N PHE A 153 -12.16 -7.94 14.82
CA PHE A 153 -11.66 -7.71 16.18
C PHE A 153 -12.03 -6.30 16.65
N GLU A 154 -12.66 -6.24 17.81
CA GLU A 154 -12.93 -5.01 18.55
C GLU A 154 -12.14 -5.06 19.86
N PRO A 155 -11.24 -4.09 20.13
CA PRO A 155 -10.57 -4.03 21.41
C PRO A 155 -11.61 -3.78 22.51
N ARG A 156 -11.83 -4.80 23.33
CA ARG A 156 -12.70 -4.70 24.51
C ARG A 156 -11.84 -4.38 25.72
N LEU A 157 -12.20 -3.32 26.44
CA LEU A 157 -11.66 -3.11 27.77
C LEU A 157 -12.12 -4.31 28.64
N ARG A 158 -11.20 -5.19 28.97
CA ARG A 158 -11.48 -6.20 30.00
C ARG A 158 -11.69 -5.43 31.30
N SER A 159 -12.94 -5.37 31.76
CA SER A 159 -13.17 -4.96 33.12
C SER A 159 -12.50 -6.01 34.02
N SER A 160 -11.48 -5.59 34.74
CA SER A 160 -10.91 -6.40 35.80
C SER A 160 -12.02 -6.71 36.82
N ARG A 161 -12.38 -7.99 36.95
CA ARG A 161 -13.16 -8.46 38.08
C ARG A 161 -12.28 -8.51 39.31
#